data_c20b36d022f496a4a684ab3d4ab0d5fa
#
_entry.id   c20b36d022f496a4a684ab3d4ab0d5fa
#
_cell.length_a   1.000
_cell.length_b   1.000
_cell.length_c   1.000
_cell.angle_alpha   90.00
_cell.angle_beta   90.00
_cell.angle_gamma   90.00
#
_symmetry.space_group_name_H-M   'P 1'
#
loop_
_entity.id
_entity.type
_entity.pdbx_description
1 polymer ?
#
loop_
_entity_poly.entity_id
_entity_poly.type
_entity_poly.pdbx_seq_one_letter_code
_entity_poly.pdbx_strand_id
1 'polypeptide(L)'
;MALTALGSVAVPPFRASAFDHGDVHLATGRIFVAHTAGDSVEVIDGEHPAHVQTIRGCPQASGVLCAQQEGVVFAAARGASRVLLIDPTSLAVLGEVASGPRPNGLAWDDRRRQLLATDVQDFSARLLNTSTGETVGQLELPGRPRWCVYDRDGDRFLVNIREPACVALLTVKPFALAGRWPVSSAGPHGLDLDVEDRSALVACDGGRVAALDLGSGKETAEVSIGGMPDAIWYNAERRLLYVAIGEPGVVEVIDTATMLRREQVATEAGAHTTAFDRARQQLAVFLPYSCRIALYRETEA
;
A
#
# COMPACT_ATOMS: atom_id res chain seq x y z
N MET A 1 -5.61 -3.78 -24.24
CA MET A 1 -6.28 -3.75 -22.91
C MET A 1 -6.23 -2.31 -22.42
N ALA A 2 -7.29 -1.81 -21.88
CA ALA A 2 -7.39 -0.44 -21.37
C ALA A 2 -8.17 -0.45 -20.06
N LEU A 3 -7.82 0.47 -19.16
CA LEU A 3 -8.59 0.71 -17.94
C LEU A 3 -9.86 1.49 -18.30
N THR A 4 -11.00 0.84 -18.16
CA THR A 4 -12.31 1.44 -18.43
C THR A 4 -12.96 1.89 -17.12
N ALA A 5 -13.39 3.14 -17.06
CA ALA A 5 -14.09 3.69 -15.90
C ALA A 5 -15.44 3.00 -15.68
N LEU A 6 -15.68 2.50 -14.49
CA LEU A 6 -16.95 1.92 -14.05
C LEU A 6 -17.86 2.96 -13.36
N GLY A 7 -17.27 4.07 -12.93
CA GLY A 7 -17.96 5.13 -12.17
C GLY A 7 -17.16 5.55 -10.95
N SER A 8 -17.78 6.28 -10.05
CA SER A 8 -17.15 6.69 -8.81
C SER A 8 -18.15 6.80 -7.66
N VAL A 9 -17.68 6.54 -6.44
CA VAL A 9 -18.46 6.59 -5.21
C VAL A 9 -18.05 7.82 -4.41
N ALA A 10 -19.02 8.65 -3.99
CA ALA A 10 -18.75 9.76 -3.10
C ALA A 10 -18.58 9.26 -1.67
N VAL A 11 -17.61 9.82 -0.95
CA VAL A 11 -17.43 9.61 0.49
C VAL A 11 -17.62 10.94 1.23
N PRO A 12 -17.79 10.94 2.57
CA PRO A 12 -17.99 12.17 3.32
C PRO A 12 -16.88 13.20 3.06
N PRO A 13 -17.22 14.42 2.61
CA PRO A 13 -16.20 15.41 2.26
C PRO A 13 -15.61 16.10 3.48
N PHE A 14 -14.33 16.44 3.39
CA PHE A 14 -13.63 17.30 4.34
C PHE A 14 -13.03 18.50 3.60
N ARG A 15 -12.82 19.63 4.31
CA ARG A 15 -12.42 20.91 3.71
C ARG A 15 -11.09 20.85 2.94
N ALA A 16 -10.22 19.92 3.31
CA ALA A 16 -8.98 19.59 2.59
C ALA A 16 -8.87 18.08 2.60
N SER A 17 -9.69 17.42 1.78
CA SER A 17 -9.71 15.97 1.75
C SER A 17 -8.34 15.42 1.36
N ALA A 18 -7.87 14.44 2.09
CA ALA A 18 -6.63 13.75 1.83
C ALA A 18 -6.83 12.26 2.13
N PHE A 19 -6.50 11.45 1.15
CA PHE A 19 -6.47 10.00 1.27
C PHE A 19 -5.02 9.55 1.39
N ASP A 20 -4.83 8.41 2.00
CA ASP A 20 -3.57 7.68 2.06
C ASP A 20 -3.85 6.25 1.53
N HIS A 21 -3.13 5.25 1.94
CA HIS A 21 -3.26 3.91 1.40
C HIS A 21 -4.64 3.29 1.63
N GLY A 22 -4.99 2.35 0.76
CA GLY A 22 -6.16 1.50 0.90
C GLY A 22 -5.87 0.09 0.43
N ASP A 23 -6.75 -0.84 0.77
CA ASP A 23 -6.67 -2.24 0.36
C ASP A 23 -8.07 -2.82 0.19
N VAL A 24 -8.16 -3.97 -0.47
CA VAL A 24 -9.42 -4.67 -0.74
C VAL A 24 -9.47 -5.98 0.02
N HIS A 25 -10.52 -6.18 0.80
CA HIS A 25 -10.82 -7.49 1.37
C HIS A 25 -11.54 -8.34 0.32
N LEU A 26 -10.81 -9.29 -0.27
CA LEU A 26 -11.22 -10.01 -1.48
C LEU A 26 -12.51 -10.81 -1.30
N ALA A 27 -12.70 -11.44 -0.12
CA ALA A 27 -13.89 -12.25 0.14
C ALA A 27 -15.19 -11.44 0.18
N THR A 28 -15.14 -10.17 0.63
CA THR A 28 -16.32 -9.30 0.71
C THR A 28 -16.41 -8.32 -0.47
N GLY A 29 -15.35 -8.14 -1.25
CA GLY A 29 -15.24 -7.09 -2.27
C GLY A 29 -15.21 -5.66 -1.71
N ARG A 30 -15.03 -5.52 -0.40
CA ARG A 30 -14.99 -4.21 0.25
C ARG A 30 -13.61 -3.57 0.13
N ILE A 31 -13.61 -2.31 -0.25
CA ILE A 31 -12.43 -1.47 -0.35
C ILE A 31 -12.36 -0.62 0.92
N PHE A 32 -11.25 -0.69 1.63
CA PHE A 32 -10.97 0.09 2.83
C PHE A 32 -9.95 1.16 2.48
N VAL A 33 -10.26 2.42 2.77
CA VAL A 33 -9.46 3.58 2.36
C VAL A 33 -9.15 4.45 3.56
N ALA A 34 -7.89 4.71 3.82
CA ALA A 34 -7.47 5.69 4.82
C ALA A 34 -7.86 7.11 4.37
N HIS A 35 -8.81 7.73 5.08
CA HIS A 35 -9.20 9.11 4.90
C HIS A 35 -8.53 9.98 5.95
N THR A 36 -7.28 10.37 5.65
CA THR A 36 -6.40 11.06 6.60
C THR A 36 -7.03 12.33 7.16
N ALA A 37 -7.67 13.14 6.30
CA ALA A 37 -8.34 14.38 6.69
C ALA A 37 -9.62 14.15 7.52
N GLY A 38 -10.19 12.94 7.43
CA GLY A 38 -11.40 12.56 8.14
C GLY A 38 -11.16 11.86 9.47
N ASP A 39 -9.91 11.58 9.83
CA ASP A 39 -9.56 10.73 10.97
C ASP A 39 -10.33 9.40 10.95
N SER A 40 -10.49 8.82 9.74
CA SER A 40 -11.37 7.68 9.48
C SER A 40 -10.82 6.72 8.43
N VAL A 41 -11.45 5.55 8.38
CA VAL A 41 -11.35 4.61 7.26
C VAL A 41 -12.71 4.58 6.57
N GLU A 42 -12.74 4.88 5.28
CA GLU A 42 -13.93 4.77 4.46
C GLU A 42 -14.06 3.36 3.90
N VAL A 43 -15.27 2.83 3.91
CA VAL A 43 -15.56 1.50 3.38
C VAL A 43 -16.50 1.62 2.20
N ILE A 44 -16.07 1.08 1.06
CA ILE A 44 -16.81 1.07 -0.20
C ILE A 44 -17.11 -0.37 -0.61
N ASP A 45 -18.32 -0.63 -1.07
CA ASP A 45 -18.65 -1.85 -1.79
C ASP A 45 -18.13 -1.73 -3.22
N GLY A 46 -17.14 -2.55 -3.58
CA GLY A 46 -16.54 -2.53 -4.92
C GLY A 46 -17.40 -3.28 -5.96
N GLU A 47 -18.24 -4.20 -5.53
CA GLU A 47 -19.12 -4.98 -6.41
C GLU A 47 -20.38 -4.19 -6.80
N HIS A 48 -20.99 -3.55 -5.80
CA HIS A 48 -22.14 -2.65 -5.99
C HIS A 48 -21.73 -1.24 -5.57
N PRO A 49 -21.11 -0.44 -6.43
CA PRO A 49 -20.40 0.78 -6.08
C PRO A 49 -21.20 1.71 -5.17
N ALA A 50 -20.96 1.63 -3.88
CA ALA A 50 -21.64 2.42 -2.84
C ALA A 50 -20.72 2.66 -1.65
N HIS A 51 -20.86 3.82 -1.00
CA HIS A 51 -20.27 4.05 0.31
C HIS A 51 -21.05 3.25 1.36
N VAL A 52 -20.36 2.38 2.09
CA VAL A 52 -20.97 1.49 3.09
C VAL A 52 -20.92 2.11 4.47
N GLN A 53 -19.75 2.56 4.89
CA GLN A 53 -19.55 3.07 6.25
C GLN A 53 -18.28 3.94 6.34
N THR A 54 -18.32 4.89 7.27
CA THR A 54 -17.14 5.61 7.79
C THR A 54 -16.78 5.03 9.16
N ILE A 55 -15.64 4.38 9.28
CA ILE A 55 -15.09 3.88 10.54
C ILE A 55 -14.25 5.01 11.17
N ARG A 56 -14.77 5.61 12.23
CA ARG A 56 -14.15 6.74 12.93
C ARG A 56 -13.13 6.28 13.97
N GLY A 57 -12.33 7.21 14.49
CA GLY A 57 -11.38 6.93 15.55
C GLY A 57 -10.03 6.42 15.05
N CYS A 58 -9.69 6.71 13.79
CA CYS A 58 -8.39 6.47 13.18
C CYS A 58 -7.67 7.80 12.89
N PRO A 59 -7.16 8.53 13.92
CA PRO A 59 -6.57 9.85 13.74
C PRO A 59 -5.42 9.84 12.73
N GLN A 60 -5.49 10.71 11.73
CA GLN A 60 -4.54 10.78 10.62
C GLN A 60 -4.34 9.39 9.98
N ALA A 61 -5.45 8.71 9.65
CA ALA A 61 -5.42 7.40 8.99
C ALA A 61 -4.41 7.38 7.85
N SER A 62 -3.60 6.30 7.76
CA SER A 62 -2.52 6.18 6.77
C SER A 62 -2.45 4.80 6.11
N GLY A 63 -1.65 3.87 6.61
CA GLY A 63 -1.59 2.53 6.06
C GLY A 63 -2.90 1.75 6.31
N VAL A 64 -3.42 1.10 5.27
CA VAL A 64 -4.50 0.11 5.38
C VAL A 64 -4.04 -1.17 4.72
N LEU A 65 -4.27 -2.31 5.38
CA LEU A 65 -3.87 -3.64 4.91
C LEU A 65 -4.92 -4.69 5.30
N CYS A 66 -5.35 -5.49 4.35
CA CYS A 66 -6.28 -6.60 4.56
C CYS A 66 -5.52 -7.94 4.73
N ALA A 67 -5.51 -8.49 5.93
CA ALA A 67 -5.05 -9.85 6.19
C ALA A 67 -6.13 -10.84 5.73
N GLN A 68 -6.06 -11.25 4.46
CA GLN A 68 -7.12 -11.94 3.73
C GLN A 68 -7.59 -13.23 4.40
N GLN A 69 -6.66 -14.06 4.89
CA GLN A 69 -6.96 -15.36 5.49
C GLN A 69 -7.50 -15.24 6.91
N GLU A 70 -7.05 -14.24 7.65
CA GLU A 70 -7.47 -13.97 9.02
C GLU A 70 -8.79 -13.23 9.10
N GLY A 71 -9.26 -12.63 7.99
CA GLY A 71 -10.45 -11.82 7.98
C GLY A 71 -10.33 -10.60 8.91
N VAL A 72 -9.20 -9.91 8.86
CA VAL A 72 -8.95 -8.69 9.63
C VAL A 72 -8.36 -7.61 8.72
N VAL A 73 -8.82 -6.40 8.89
CA VAL A 73 -8.25 -5.20 8.25
C VAL A 73 -7.49 -4.41 9.31
N PHE A 74 -6.24 -4.09 9.01
CA PHE A 74 -5.39 -3.24 9.82
C PHE A 74 -5.42 -1.81 9.27
N ALA A 75 -5.57 -0.82 10.15
CA ALA A 75 -5.53 0.59 9.79
C ALA A 75 -4.62 1.36 10.74
N ALA A 76 -3.57 1.97 10.20
CA ALA A 76 -2.62 2.76 10.97
C ALA A 76 -3.21 4.12 11.35
N ALA A 77 -3.44 4.33 12.65
CA ALA A 77 -3.84 5.59 13.24
C ALA A 77 -2.59 6.41 13.57
N ARG A 78 -2.03 7.07 12.56
CA ARG A 78 -0.76 7.81 12.62
C ARG A 78 -0.73 8.85 13.73
N GLY A 79 -1.84 9.56 13.96
CA GLY A 79 -1.98 10.56 14.98
C GLY A 79 -2.12 10.02 16.41
N ALA A 80 -2.29 8.71 16.56
CA ALA A 80 -2.51 8.05 17.85
C ALA A 80 -1.47 6.95 18.17
N SER A 81 -0.46 6.76 17.32
CA SER A 81 0.61 5.76 17.51
C SER A 81 0.08 4.35 17.77
N ARG A 82 -0.90 3.93 16.97
CA ARG A 82 -1.54 2.61 17.08
C ARG A 82 -2.06 2.13 15.73
N VAL A 83 -2.38 0.85 15.66
CA VAL A 83 -3.06 0.22 14.53
C VAL A 83 -4.40 -0.33 15.01
N LEU A 84 -5.47 0.02 14.32
CA LEU A 84 -6.81 -0.53 14.56
C LEU A 84 -6.93 -1.90 13.88
N LEU A 85 -7.66 -2.81 14.51
CA LEU A 85 -8.09 -4.09 13.97
C LEU A 85 -9.59 -4.00 13.67
N ILE A 86 -9.97 -4.21 12.43
CA ILE A 86 -11.34 -4.04 11.94
C ILE A 86 -11.83 -5.36 11.35
N ASP A 87 -13.03 -5.77 11.70
CA ASP A 87 -13.70 -6.90 11.06
C ASP A 87 -14.26 -6.47 9.69
N PRO A 88 -13.84 -7.11 8.58
CA PRO A 88 -14.23 -6.68 7.23
C PRO A 88 -15.71 -6.95 6.91
N THR A 89 -16.38 -7.77 7.68
CA THR A 89 -17.78 -8.14 7.47
C THR A 89 -18.74 -7.27 8.28
N SER A 90 -18.53 -7.21 9.59
CA SER A 90 -19.37 -6.39 10.49
C SER A 90 -18.97 -4.92 10.52
N LEU A 91 -17.74 -4.60 10.09
CA LEU A 91 -17.11 -3.27 10.14
C LEU A 91 -16.87 -2.75 11.56
N ALA A 92 -16.96 -3.63 12.54
CA ALA A 92 -16.66 -3.31 13.93
C ALA A 92 -15.14 -3.18 14.15
N VAL A 93 -14.73 -2.24 14.97
CA VAL A 93 -13.36 -2.20 15.50
C VAL A 93 -13.25 -3.28 16.56
N LEU A 94 -12.47 -4.31 16.29
CA LEU A 94 -12.23 -5.47 17.18
C LEU A 94 -11.29 -5.13 18.33
N GLY A 95 -10.40 -4.17 18.12
CA GLY A 95 -9.38 -3.75 19.05
C GLY A 95 -8.34 -2.87 18.42
N GLU A 96 -7.27 -2.62 19.15
CA GLU A 96 -6.13 -1.84 18.70
C GLU A 96 -4.83 -2.39 19.28
N VAL A 97 -3.72 -2.20 18.57
CA VAL A 97 -2.38 -2.51 19.07
C VAL A 97 -1.52 -1.26 19.05
N ALA A 98 -0.74 -1.07 20.10
CA ALA A 98 0.20 0.04 20.17
C ALA A 98 1.30 -0.14 19.10
N SER A 99 1.66 0.94 18.44
CA SER A 99 2.77 1.02 17.49
C SER A 99 3.75 2.11 17.94
N GLY A 100 4.71 2.42 17.11
CA GLY A 100 5.60 3.56 17.32
C GLY A 100 4.98 4.88 16.87
N PRO A 101 5.76 5.96 16.95
CA PRO A 101 5.28 7.28 16.61
C PRO A 101 5.07 7.43 15.10
N ARG A 102 3.82 7.71 14.72
CA ARG A 102 3.39 7.93 13.35
C ARG A 102 3.55 6.71 12.42
N PRO A 103 2.86 5.56 12.73
CA PRO A 103 2.86 4.39 11.86
C PRO A 103 2.34 4.74 10.46
N ASN A 104 2.94 4.12 9.43
CA ASN A 104 2.58 4.37 8.03
C ASN A 104 2.50 3.08 7.21
N GLY A 105 3.62 2.47 6.86
CA GLY A 105 3.67 1.21 6.13
C GLY A 105 3.28 0.04 7.02
N LEU A 106 2.46 -0.87 6.48
CA LEU A 106 2.02 -2.09 7.13
C LEU A 106 2.34 -3.30 6.23
N ALA A 107 2.83 -4.39 6.82
CA ALA A 107 3.01 -5.66 6.12
C ALA A 107 2.68 -6.84 7.04
N TRP A 108 2.07 -7.89 6.48
CA TRP A 108 1.54 -9.02 7.24
C TRP A 108 2.33 -10.29 7.00
N ASP A 109 2.90 -10.88 8.07
CA ASP A 109 3.42 -12.25 8.08
C ASP A 109 2.28 -13.21 8.44
N ASP A 110 1.71 -13.85 7.42
CA ASP A 110 0.60 -14.79 7.55
C ASP A 110 1.00 -16.12 8.20
N ARG A 111 2.29 -16.47 8.19
CA ARG A 111 2.81 -17.68 8.82
C ARG A 111 2.83 -17.59 10.35
N ARG A 112 3.15 -16.40 10.87
CA ARG A 112 3.30 -16.16 12.31
C ARG A 112 2.21 -15.28 12.89
N ARG A 113 1.32 -14.75 12.04
CA ARG A 113 0.27 -13.81 12.41
C ARG A 113 0.85 -12.58 13.10
N GLN A 114 1.87 -12.01 12.47
CA GLN A 114 2.58 -10.85 12.96
C GLN A 114 2.49 -9.69 11.95
N LEU A 115 2.22 -8.51 12.47
CA LEU A 115 2.13 -7.29 11.69
C LEU A 115 3.42 -6.50 11.84
N LEU A 116 4.07 -6.20 10.72
CA LEU A 116 5.09 -5.15 10.69
C LEU A 116 4.39 -3.79 10.56
N ALA A 117 4.75 -2.85 11.43
CA ALA A 117 4.42 -1.44 11.28
C ALA A 117 5.72 -0.63 11.18
N THR A 118 5.80 0.27 10.20
CA THR A 118 6.93 1.18 10.05
C THR A 118 6.54 2.59 10.49
N ASP A 119 7.38 3.21 11.30
CA ASP A 119 7.11 4.48 11.97
C ASP A 119 7.94 5.60 11.34
N VAL A 120 7.26 6.60 10.78
CA VAL A 120 7.92 7.65 9.97
C VAL A 120 8.50 8.80 10.79
N GLN A 121 8.26 8.84 12.10
CA GLN A 121 8.77 9.90 12.96
C GLN A 121 10.15 9.57 13.55
N ASP A 122 10.34 8.33 14.00
CA ASP A 122 11.59 7.86 14.63
C ASP A 122 12.38 6.89 13.74
N PHE A 123 11.90 6.67 12.51
CA PHE A 123 12.52 5.78 11.51
C PHE A 123 12.74 4.38 12.07
N SER A 124 11.71 3.82 12.66
CA SER A 124 11.76 2.48 13.25
C SER A 124 10.80 1.51 12.57
N ALA A 125 10.99 0.24 12.85
CA ALA A 125 10.06 -0.83 12.51
C ALA A 125 9.71 -1.62 13.78
N ARG A 126 8.45 -1.96 13.94
CA ARG A 126 7.93 -2.80 15.03
C ARG A 126 7.22 -4.01 14.47
N LEU A 127 7.55 -5.17 15.03
CA LEU A 127 6.85 -6.41 14.76
C LEU A 127 5.85 -6.64 15.91
N LEU A 128 4.58 -6.68 15.57
CA LEU A 128 3.46 -6.70 16.50
C LEU A 128 2.76 -8.05 16.45
N ASN A 129 2.50 -8.65 17.61
CA ASN A 129 1.58 -9.77 17.73
C ASN A 129 0.17 -9.19 17.89
N THR A 130 -0.65 -9.31 16.87
CA THR A 130 -1.99 -8.72 16.86
C THR A 130 -3.00 -9.44 17.75
N SER A 131 -2.71 -10.68 18.19
CA SER A 131 -3.57 -11.44 19.09
C SER A 131 -3.33 -11.10 20.56
N THR A 132 -2.07 -10.79 20.94
CA THR A 132 -1.72 -10.42 22.32
C THR A 132 -1.58 -8.93 22.55
N GLY A 133 -1.45 -8.15 21.46
CA GLY A 133 -1.15 -6.71 21.51
C GLY A 133 0.31 -6.39 21.84
N GLU A 134 1.19 -7.39 21.89
CA GLU A 134 2.59 -7.22 22.30
C GLU A 134 3.48 -6.83 21.13
N THR A 135 4.48 -5.98 21.39
CA THR A 135 5.60 -5.76 20.48
C THR A 135 6.58 -6.92 20.61
N VAL A 136 6.67 -7.75 19.57
CA VAL A 136 7.58 -8.90 19.49
C VAL A 136 9.02 -8.48 19.26
N GLY A 137 9.21 -7.38 18.52
CA GLY A 137 10.51 -6.82 18.21
C GLY A 137 10.43 -5.40 17.72
N GLN A 138 11.53 -4.67 17.90
CA GLN A 138 11.70 -3.30 17.41
C GLN A 138 13.14 -3.12 16.94
N LEU A 139 13.31 -2.33 15.87
CA LEU A 139 14.62 -1.97 15.36
C LEU A 139 14.60 -0.58 14.70
N GLU A 140 15.75 0.05 14.62
CA GLU A 140 15.96 1.28 13.86
C GLU A 140 16.18 0.96 12.39
N LEU A 141 15.55 1.75 11.52
CA LEU A 141 15.73 1.68 10.08
C LEU A 141 16.82 2.65 9.62
N PRO A 142 17.48 2.40 8.48
CA PRO A 142 18.56 3.25 8.01
C PRO A 142 18.13 4.66 7.57
N GLY A 143 16.83 4.94 7.58
CA GLY A 143 16.25 6.23 7.23
C GLY A 143 14.73 6.18 7.19
N ARG A 144 14.12 7.20 6.60
CA ARG A 144 12.66 7.36 6.60
C ARG A 144 11.97 6.24 5.81
N PRO A 145 11.19 5.37 6.48
CA PRO A 145 10.46 4.31 5.81
C PRO A 145 9.28 4.85 5.00
N ARG A 146 8.93 4.08 3.98
CA ARG A 146 7.73 4.22 3.17
C ARG A 146 6.95 2.91 3.19
N TRP A 147 6.45 2.45 2.05
CA TRP A 147 5.69 1.21 1.99
C TRP A 147 6.57 -0.01 2.28
N CYS A 148 5.95 -1.08 2.75
CA CYS A 148 6.61 -2.33 3.07
C CYS A 148 5.74 -3.52 2.67
N VAL A 149 6.39 -4.66 2.42
CA VAL A 149 5.73 -5.92 2.05
C VAL A 149 6.41 -7.10 2.75
N TYR A 150 5.68 -8.21 2.89
CA TYR A 150 6.24 -9.47 3.35
C TYR A 150 6.58 -10.37 2.16
N ASP A 151 7.88 -10.65 1.99
CA ASP A 151 8.39 -11.65 1.04
C ASP A 151 8.29 -13.02 1.71
N ARG A 152 7.21 -13.74 1.38
CA ARG A 152 6.89 -15.03 1.99
C ARG A 152 7.95 -16.09 1.69
N ASP A 153 8.48 -16.14 0.49
CA ASP A 153 9.47 -17.14 0.07
C ASP A 153 10.85 -16.86 0.65
N GLY A 154 11.22 -15.59 0.75
CA GLY A 154 12.44 -15.14 1.43
C GLY A 154 12.32 -15.11 2.95
N ASP A 155 11.14 -15.31 3.53
CA ASP A 155 10.82 -15.23 4.97
C ASP A 155 11.35 -13.95 5.63
N ARG A 156 11.00 -12.82 5.02
CA ARG A 156 11.50 -11.50 5.42
C ARG A 156 10.54 -10.38 5.04
N PHE A 157 10.69 -9.24 5.69
CA PHE A 157 10.04 -8.02 5.23
C PHE A 157 11.00 -7.19 4.37
N LEU A 158 10.45 -6.56 3.35
CA LEU A 158 11.10 -5.54 2.53
C LEU A 158 10.47 -4.19 2.87
N VAL A 159 11.31 -3.19 3.12
CA VAL A 159 10.85 -1.84 3.50
C VAL A 159 11.55 -0.81 2.63
N ASN A 160 10.79 -0.04 1.86
CA ASN A 160 11.34 1.09 1.13
C ASN A 160 11.82 2.17 2.09
N ILE A 161 13.06 2.61 1.90
CA ILE A 161 13.68 3.72 2.63
C ILE A 161 13.91 4.87 1.65
N ARG A 162 13.29 6.02 1.98
CA ARG A 162 13.33 7.19 1.08
C ARG A 162 14.74 7.76 0.94
N GLU A 163 15.45 7.88 2.06
CA GLU A 163 16.81 8.43 2.16
C GLU A 163 17.57 7.73 3.29
N PRO A 164 18.72 7.07 3.06
CA PRO A 164 19.32 6.84 1.74
C PRO A 164 18.44 5.89 0.89
N ALA A 165 18.42 6.12 -0.45
CA ALA A 165 17.55 5.37 -1.35
C ALA A 165 17.90 3.87 -1.36
N CYS A 166 17.10 3.05 -0.69
CA CYS A 166 17.31 1.61 -0.62
C CYS A 166 16.04 0.86 -0.22
N VAL A 167 16.05 -0.46 -0.39
CA VAL A 167 15.11 -1.38 0.23
C VAL A 167 15.81 -2.04 1.41
N ALA A 168 15.32 -1.84 2.62
CA ALA A 168 15.81 -2.51 3.84
C ALA A 168 15.20 -3.92 3.93
N LEU A 169 16.03 -4.89 4.32
CA LEU A 169 15.68 -6.30 4.48
C LEU A 169 15.58 -6.63 5.97
N LEU A 170 14.43 -7.02 6.44
CA LEU A 170 14.23 -7.36 7.84
C LEU A 170 13.93 -8.85 7.98
N THR A 171 14.76 -9.58 8.70
CA THR A 171 14.47 -10.97 9.09
C THR A 171 13.41 -10.99 10.18
N VAL A 172 12.68 -12.11 10.29
CA VAL A 172 11.61 -12.29 11.29
C VAL A 172 12.15 -12.96 12.55
N LYS A 173 13.05 -13.95 12.42
CA LYS A 173 13.68 -14.68 13.54
C LYS A 173 15.17 -14.84 13.32
N PRO A 174 16.02 -14.11 14.06
CA PRO A 174 15.67 -12.97 14.93
C PRO A 174 15.11 -11.80 14.12
N PHE A 175 14.30 -10.93 14.76
CA PHE A 175 13.87 -9.68 14.12
C PHE A 175 15.03 -8.71 14.07
N ALA A 176 15.58 -8.51 12.89
CA ALA A 176 16.81 -7.75 12.70
C ALA A 176 16.92 -7.17 11.27
N LEU A 177 17.67 -6.09 11.12
CA LEU A 177 18.09 -5.57 9.82
C LEU A 177 19.17 -6.50 9.25
N ALA A 178 18.82 -7.30 8.24
CA ALA A 178 19.73 -8.26 7.60
C ALA A 178 20.61 -7.63 6.51
N GLY A 179 20.15 -6.50 5.95
CA GLY A 179 20.87 -5.82 4.87
C GLY A 179 20.02 -4.76 4.22
N ARG A 180 20.54 -4.21 3.14
CA ARG A 180 19.84 -3.24 2.30
C ARG A 180 20.26 -3.39 0.84
N TRP A 181 19.32 -3.21 -0.05
CA TRP A 181 19.55 -3.15 -1.48
C TRP A 181 19.53 -1.69 -1.93
N PRO A 182 20.61 -1.15 -2.46
CA PRO A 182 20.60 0.21 -3.01
C PRO A 182 19.64 0.29 -4.20
N VAL A 183 18.95 1.41 -4.31
CA VAL A 183 18.08 1.75 -5.45
C VAL A 183 18.68 2.96 -6.17
N SER A 184 18.84 2.87 -7.49
CA SER A 184 19.51 3.92 -8.27
C SER A 184 18.69 5.22 -8.35
N SER A 185 17.37 5.12 -8.27
CA SER A 185 16.45 6.26 -8.27
C SER A 185 16.20 6.79 -6.86
N ALA A 186 16.09 8.11 -6.73
CA ALA A 186 15.86 8.76 -5.45
C ALA A 186 14.44 8.47 -4.90
N GLY A 187 14.37 8.30 -3.60
CA GLY A 187 13.12 8.25 -2.86
C GLY A 187 12.24 7.02 -3.14
N PRO A 188 12.70 5.78 -2.89
CA PRO A 188 11.83 4.61 -2.89
C PRO A 188 10.56 4.86 -2.07
N HIS A 189 9.38 4.63 -2.66
CA HIS A 189 8.08 4.95 -2.08
C HIS A 189 7.13 3.75 -2.12
N GLY A 190 6.47 3.50 -3.26
CA GLY A 190 5.63 2.33 -3.45
C GLY A 190 6.45 1.06 -3.63
N LEU A 191 5.95 -0.06 -3.13
CA LEU A 191 6.61 -1.37 -3.17
C LEU A 191 5.57 -2.47 -3.33
N ASP A 192 5.79 -3.35 -4.30
CA ASP A 192 5.01 -4.59 -4.45
C ASP A 192 5.91 -5.71 -5.00
N LEU A 193 5.42 -6.94 -4.97
CA LEU A 193 6.17 -8.13 -5.36
C LEU A 193 5.58 -8.82 -6.59
N ASP A 194 6.42 -9.04 -7.57
CA ASP A 194 6.22 -10.06 -8.60
C ASP A 194 6.90 -11.35 -8.12
N VAL A 195 6.11 -12.20 -7.47
CA VAL A 195 6.62 -13.45 -6.88
C VAL A 195 7.03 -14.45 -7.97
N GLU A 196 6.33 -14.46 -9.11
CA GLU A 196 6.57 -15.38 -10.21
C GLU A 196 7.92 -15.08 -10.88
N ASP A 197 8.17 -13.83 -11.22
CA ASP A 197 9.45 -13.37 -11.79
C ASP A 197 10.50 -13.05 -10.71
N ARG A 198 10.20 -13.30 -9.44
CA ARG A 198 11.08 -13.08 -8.28
C ARG A 198 11.64 -11.66 -8.25
N SER A 199 10.78 -10.67 -8.43
CA SER A 199 11.14 -9.26 -8.47
C SER A 199 10.43 -8.43 -7.41
N ALA A 200 11.15 -7.49 -6.80
CA ALA A 200 10.55 -6.39 -6.05
C ALA A 200 10.39 -5.19 -7.00
N LEU A 201 9.16 -4.69 -7.11
CA LEU A 201 8.82 -3.54 -7.93
C LEU A 201 8.82 -2.30 -7.03
N VAL A 202 9.72 -1.37 -7.29
CA VAL A 202 9.98 -0.19 -6.45
C VAL A 202 9.70 1.07 -7.24
N ALA A 203 8.64 1.79 -6.89
CA ALA A 203 8.36 3.09 -7.46
C ALA A 203 9.02 4.20 -6.63
N CYS A 204 9.69 5.14 -7.31
CA CYS A 204 10.58 6.11 -6.70
C CYS A 204 10.16 7.55 -6.99
N ASP A 205 10.29 8.44 -5.99
CA ASP A 205 10.03 9.88 -6.13
C ASP A 205 10.85 10.53 -7.26
N GLY A 206 12.00 9.91 -7.62
CA GLY A 206 12.83 10.30 -8.75
C GLY A 206 12.23 10.03 -10.13
N GLY A 207 10.95 9.64 -10.22
CA GLY A 207 10.23 9.43 -11.47
C GLY A 207 10.59 8.13 -12.19
N ARG A 208 10.84 7.05 -11.45
CA ARG A 208 11.14 5.73 -12.00
C ARG A 208 10.47 4.61 -11.22
N VAL A 209 10.20 3.52 -11.90
CA VAL A 209 9.96 2.21 -11.30
C VAL A 209 11.16 1.32 -11.62
N ALA A 210 11.77 0.74 -10.59
CA ALA A 210 12.85 -0.23 -10.69
C ALA A 210 12.34 -1.63 -10.35
N ALA A 211 12.84 -2.66 -11.05
CA ALA A 211 12.65 -4.06 -10.71
C ALA A 211 13.96 -4.59 -10.10
N LEU A 212 13.88 -5.12 -8.88
CA LEU A 212 15.03 -5.68 -8.16
C LEU A 212 14.85 -7.19 -8.02
N ASP A 213 15.87 -7.96 -8.40
CA ASP A 213 15.89 -9.41 -8.18
C ASP A 213 15.82 -9.75 -6.69
N LEU A 214 14.84 -10.53 -6.28
CA LEU A 214 14.60 -10.90 -4.87
C LEU A 214 15.73 -11.75 -4.26
N GLY A 215 16.60 -12.34 -5.04
CA GLY A 215 17.74 -13.12 -4.54
C GLY A 215 18.95 -12.24 -4.24
N SER A 216 19.29 -11.35 -5.16
CA SER A 216 20.53 -10.56 -5.11
C SER A 216 20.34 -9.09 -4.75
N GLY A 217 19.13 -8.56 -4.89
CA GLY A 217 18.84 -7.14 -4.74
C GLY A 217 19.36 -6.25 -5.85
N LYS A 218 19.83 -6.84 -6.95
CA LYS A 218 20.29 -6.07 -8.12
C LYS A 218 19.11 -5.55 -8.91
N GLU A 219 19.20 -4.33 -9.38
CA GLU A 219 18.27 -3.81 -10.37
C GLU A 219 18.46 -4.56 -11.68
N THR A 220 17.39 -5.13 -12.19
CA THR A 220 17.34 -5.90 -13.43
C THR A 220 16.74 -5.13 -14.57
N ALA A 221 15.83 -4.20 -14.26
CA ALA A 221 15.16 -3.36 -15.24
C ALA A 221 14.62 -2.08 -14.58
N GLU A 222 14.34 -1.07 -15.39
CA GLU A 222 13.71 0.17 -14.96
C GLU A 222 12.81 0.77 -16.04
N VAL A 223 11.85 1.60 -15.64
CA VAL A 223 11.02 2.40 -16.53
C VAL A 223 10.80 3.79 -15.95
N SER A 224 10.82 4.82 -16.80
CA SER A 224 10.48 6.18 -16.39
C SER A 224 8.97 6.37 -16.27
N ILE A 225 8.56 7.10 -15.23
CA ILE A 225 7.16 7.47 -14.96
C ILE A 225 7.00 8.98 -14.91
N GLY A 226 5.78 9.47 -15.09
CA GLY A 226 5.48 10.90 -15.33
C GLY A 226 5.52 11.81 -14.11
N GLY A 227 5.90 11.31 -12.93
CA GLY A 227 5.96 12.14 -11.72
C GLY A 227 6.30 11.34 -10.47
N MET A 228 6.01 11.92 -9.30
CA MET A 228 6.23 11.27 -8.01
C MET A 228 5.10 10.26 -7.71
N PRO A 229 5.40 8.96 -7.60
CA PRO A 229 4.44 7.93 -7.25
C PRO A 229 4.23 7.89 -5.73
N ASP A 230 3.12 7.25 -5.30
CA ASP A 230 2.97 6.81 -3.92
C ASP A 230 2.58 5.34 -3.90
N ALA A 231 1.29 4.99 -3.96
CA ALA A 231 0.87 3.60 -3.99
C ALA A 231 1.06 2.96 -5.37
N ILE A 232 1.53 1.73 -5.36
CA ILE A 232 1.55 0.85 -6.54
C ILE A 232 0.86 -0.46 -6.23
N TRP A 233 0.29 -1.11 -7.25
CA TRP A 233 -0.30 -2.43 -7.13
C TRP A 233 0.06 -3.29 -8.33
N TYR A 234 0.56 -4.50 -8.05
CA TYR A 234 0.90 -5.47 -9.08
C TYR A 234 -0.25 -6.45 -9.34
N ASN A 235 -0.66 -6.54 -10.59
CA ASN A 235 -1.60 -7.53 -11.10
C ASN A 235 -0.81 -8.69 -11.71
N ALA A 236 -0.61 -9.75 -10.94
CA ALA A 236 0.16 -10.93 -11.37
C ALA A 236 -0.50 -11.67 -12.54
N GLU A 237 -1.84 -11.73 -12.59
CA GLU A 237 -2.57 -12.41 -13.66
C GLU A 237 -2.28 -11.80 -15.05
N ARG A 238 -2.06 -10.49 -15.08
CA ARG A 238 -1.86 -9.74 -16.33
C ARG A 238 -0.44 -9.20 -16.50
N ARG A 239 0.38 -9.34 -15.50
CA ARG A 239 1.75 -8.79 -15.41
C ARG A 239 1.76 -7.28 -15.61
N LEU A 240 0.84 -6.61 -14.95
CA LEU A 240 0.68 -5.16 -15.00
C LEU A 240 0.89 -4.53 -13.64
N LEU A 241 1.61 -3.42 -13.62
CA LEU A 241 1.78 -2.58 -12.44
C LEU A 241 0.99 -1.29 -12.62
N TYR A 242 0.13 -0.98 -11.66
CA TYR A 242 -0.57 0.29 -11.59
C TYR A 242 0.20 1.25 -10.69
N VAL A 243 0.53 2.42 -11.21
CA VAL A 243 1.31 3.43 -10.51
C VAL A 243 0.49 4.71 -10.42
N ALA A 244 0.08 5.08 -9.21
CA ALA A 244 -0.63 6.31 -8.97
C ALA A 244 0.35 7.49 -8.82
N ILE A 245 0.11 8.56 -9.58
CA ILE A 245 0.96 9.77 -9.63
C ILE A 245 0.07 10.98 -9.37
N GLY A 246 0.23 11.61 -8.20
CA GLY A 246 -0.62 12.71 -7.76
C GLY A 246 -0.51 13.97 -8.62
N GLU A 247 0.66 14.25 -9.17
CA GLU A 247 0.89 15.35 -10.10
C GLU A 247 1.53 14.81 -11.39
N PRO A 248 0.82 14.88 -12.51
CA PRO A 248 -0.35 15.72 -12.86
C PRO A 248 -1.74 15.11 -12.50
N GLY A 249 -1.84 14.00 -11.81
CA GLY A 249 -3.06 13.27 -11.52
C GLY A 249 -3.34 12.22 -12.59
N VAL A 250 -2.58 11.11 -12.54
CA VAL A 250 -2.69 10.00 -13.50
C VAL A 250 -2.43 8.67 -12.81
N VAL A 251 -2.96 7.61 -13.39
CA VAL A 251 -2.48 6.24 -13.17
C VAL A 251 -1.73 5.80 -14.41
N GLU A 252 -0.49 5.40 -14.25
CA GLU A 252 0.28 4.76 -15.31
C GLU A 252 0.19 3.23 -15.17
N VAL A 253 -0.05 2.56 -16.30
CA VAL A 253 -0.08 1.10 -16.39
C VAL A 253 1.20 0.63 -17.06
N ILE A 254 1.99 -0.14 -16.34
CA ILE A 254 3.29 -0.63 -16.79
C ILE A 254 3.20 -2.14 -17.00
N ASP A 255 3.64 -2.60 -18.15
CA ASP A 255 3.87 -4.01 -18.42
C ASP A 255 5.19 -4.44 -17.78
N THR A 256 5.12 -5.31 -16.77
CA THR A 256 6.33 -5.71 -16.02
C THR A 256 7.21 -6.69 -16.78
N ALA A 257 6.66 -7.40 -17.78
CA ALA A 257 7.46 -8.29 -18.61
C ALA A 257 8.40 -7.55 -19.56
N THR A 258 7.99 -6.36 -20.00
CA THR A 258 8.77 -5.53 -20.94
C THR A 258 9.34 -4.28 -20.31
N MET A 259 8.90 -3.93 -19.11
CA MET A 259 9.14 -2.66 -18.41
C MET A 259 8.85 -1.45 -19.31
N LEU A 260 7.69 -1.50 -19.99
CA LEU A 260 7.19 -0.40 -20.81
C LEU A 260 5.84 0.10 -20.30
N ARG A 261 5.66 1.41 -20.34
CA ARG A 261 4.35 2.00 -20.07
C ARG A 261 3.39 1.65 -21.22
N ARG A 262 2.29 0.98 -20.88
CA ARG A 262 1.22 0.63 -21.83
C ARG A 262 0.18 1.72 -21.96
N GLU A 263 -0.17 2.35 -20.84
CA GLU A 263 -1.29 3.27 -20.77
C GLU A 263 -1.06 4.33 -19.70
N GLN A 264 -1.72 5.46 -19.86
CA GLN A 264 -1.82 6.51 -18.86
C GLN A 264 -3.29 6.94 -18.78
N VAL A 265 -3.89 6.80 -17.62
CA VAL A 265 -5.28 7.16 -17.36
C VAL A 265 -5.32 8.44 -16.56
N ALA A 266 -5.99 9.47 -17.08
CA ALA A 266 -6.17 10.73 -16.35
C ALA A 266 -7.10 10.51 -15.15
N THR A 267 -6.69 11.06 -14.00
CA THR A 267 -7.48 11.09 -12.77
C THR A 267 -7.65 12.55 -12.34
N GLU A 268 -7.60 12.87 -11.06
CA GLU A 268 -7.54 14.27 -10.63
C GLU A 268 -6.20 14.57 -9.94
N ALA A 269 -5.77 15.82 -9.95
CA ALA A 269 -4.57 16.23 -9.23
C ALA A 269 -4.65 15.83 -7.75
N GLY A 270 -3.54 15.38 -7.19
CA GLY A 270 -3.48 14.86 -5.83
C GLY A 270 -3.91 13.38 -5.67
N ALA A 271 -4.45 12.72 -6.70
CA ALA A 271 -4.79 11.30 -6.65
C ALA A 271 -3.52 10.44 -6.74
N HIS A 272 -2.91 10.15 -5.60
CA HIS A 272 -1.62 9.46 -5.50
C HIS A 272 -1.71 8.06 -4.88
N THR A 273 -2.90 7.64 -4.43
CA THR A 273 -3.11 6.34 -3.80
C THR A 273 -4.26 5.58 -4.43
N THR A 274 -4.14 4.26 -4.39
CA THR A 274 -5.06 3.31 -5.04
C THR A 274 -5.21 2.05 -4.20
N ALA A 275 -6.18 1.20 -4.57
CA ALA A 275 -6.28 -0.18 -4.13
C ALA A 275 -6.68 -1.07 -5.32
N PHE A 276 -6.28 -2.34 -5.29
CA PHE A 276 -6.55 -3.27 -6.38
C PHE A 276 -7.26 -4.54 -5.92
N ASP A 277 -8.45 -4.79 -6.47
CA ASP A 277 -9.19 -6.04 -6.30
C ASP A 277 -8.73 -7.05 -7.35
N ARG A 278 -7.82 -7.94 -6.96
CA ARG A 278 -7.32 -8.98 -7.85
C ARG A 278 -8.38 -10.02 -8.21
N ALA A 279 -9.39 -10.22 -7.38
CA ALA A 279 -10.45 -11.19 -7.65
C ALA A 279 -11.45 -10.67 -8.69
N ARG A 280 -11.68 -9.34 -8.72
CA ARG A 280 -12.61 -8.69 -9.66
C ARG A 280 -11.89 -7.92 -10.76
N GLN A 281 -10.56 -7.93 -10.77
CA GLN A 281 -9.69 -7.17 -11.68
C GLN A 281 -10.10 -5.69 -11.74
N GLN A 282 -10.26 -5.10 -10.56
CA GLN A 282 -10.76 -3.74 -10.41
C GLN A 282 -9.77 -2.86 -9.65
N LEU A 283 -9.46 -1.70 -10.22
CA LEU A 283 -8.63 -0.67 -9.60
C LEU A 283 -9.51 0.42 -9.02
N ALA A 284 -9.29 0.74 -7.75
CA ALA A 284 -9.88 1.89 -7.07
C ALA A 284 -8.85 3.01 -6.97
N VAL A 285 -9.20 4.22 -7.38
CA VAL A 285 -8.34 5.42 -7.33
C VAL A 285 -8.99 6.45 -6.41
N PHE A 286 -8.23 6.97 -5.44
CA PHE A 286 -8.75 7.88 -4.43
C PHE A 286 -8.56 9.33 -4.88
N LEU A 287 -9.69 10.04 -5.02
CA LEU A 287 -9.77 11.37 -5.62
C LEU A 287 -9.97 12.43 -4.52
N PRO A 288 -8.90 13.15 -4.09
CA PRO A 288 -8.98 14.02 -2.92
C PRO A 288 -9.80 15.29 -3.13
N TYR A 289 -9.78 15.92 -4.31
CA TYR A 289 -10.54 17.14 -4.56
C TYR A 289 -12.04 16.93 -4.64
N SER A 290 -12.45 15.90 -5.38
CA SER A 290 -13.88 15.55 -5.53
C SER A 290 -14.41 14.73 -4.35
N CYS A 291 -13.52 14.25 -3.47
CA CYS A 291 -13.82 13.37 -2.35
C CYS A 291 -14.60 12.13 -2.79
N ARG A 292 -14.02 11.42 -3.77
CA ARG A 292 -14.62 10.25 -4.41
C ARG A 292 -13.59 9.12 -4.55
N ILE A 293 -14.11 7.93 -4.72
CA ILE A 293 -13.33 6.75 -5.10
C ILE A 293 -13.76 6.37 -6.52
N ALA A 294 -12.89 6.54 -7.49
CA ALA A 294 -13.14 6.14 -8.87
C ALA A 294 -12.77 4.66 -9.05
N LEU A 295 -13.62 3.93 -9.76
CA LEU A 295 -13.44 2.51 -10.02
C LEU A 295 -13.19 2.28 -11.51
N TYR A 296 -12.20 1.47 -11.79
CA TYR A 296 -11.79 1.09 -13.14
C TYR A 296 -11.70 -0.43 -13.25
N ARG A 297 -11.92 -0.95 -14.44
CA ARG A 297 -11.68 -2.37 -14.75
C ARG A 297 -10.89 -2.48 -16.03
N GLU A 298 -9.99 -3.45 -16.08
CA GLU A 298 -9.36 -3.80 -17.33
C GLU A 298 -10.34 -4.51 -18.26
N THR A 299 -10.47 -3.98 -19.46
CA THR A 299 -11.21 -4.61 -20.54
C THR A 299 -10.25 -5.18 -21.55
N GLU A 300 -10.56 -6.36 -22.06
CA GLU A 300 -9.90 -6.88 -23.26
C GLU A 300 -10.18 -5.92 -24.43
N ALA A 301 -9.12 -5.59 -25.18
CA ALA A 301 -9.26 -4.77 -26.38
C ALA A 301 -9.72 -5.62 -27.56
#